data_5745b70361200ee2b7c7909f02d73bfc
#
_entry.id   5745b70361200ee2b7c7909f02d73bfc
#
_cell.length_a   1.000
_cell.length_b   1.000
_cell.length_c   1.000
_cell.angle_alpha   90.00
_cell.angle_beta   90.00
_cell.angle_gamma   90.00
#
_symmetry.space_group_name_H-M   'P 1'
#
loop_
_entity.id
_entity.type
_entity.pdbx_description
1 polymer ?
#
loop_
_entity_poly.entity_id
_entity_poly.type
_entity_poly.pdbx_seq_one_letter_code
_entity_poly.pdbx_strand_id
1 'polypeptide(L)'
;MEQPPSTSTGIGDVGQNEPITAVFLLNIDRHTGPLLAGWVESGNRIGAIVVPGFRRRPTSFSVGNVRRRLQRKRLLKRYLGNSEVRLIEFGKPYDWDALRRQLSGIDADVLISYAFPILLPQDVLAGFRKGGLNLHPALLPNYRGPHPVHRLVVDGQHAVHGGVTLHRMSAGYDEGDILAQVAFSEADWVSRQSLAHSTATAFSMLVSGAVPAYCRGAVSGMPQPAGEFIWAELEPAHMIVLPTMPIEHVARLWRLLGTVPGIYLSMAGGNVRLGFQIRRLGPPTGQAPIRRWARVEFDLADGRVVHWKYSRLLKRLAKVRGLLAPARVAEPHLEMRLFGRSE
;
A
#
# COMPACT_ATOMS: atom_id res chain seq x y z
N MET A 1 58.05 -39.28 7.88
CA MET A 1 56.97 -38.34 8.27
C MET A 1 56.39 -37.78 7.00
N GLU A 2 55.37 -38.45 6.49
CA GLU A 2 54.60 -38.01 5.33
C GLU A 2 53.43 -37.16 5.79
N GLN A 3 53.27 -35.99 5.20
CA GLN A 3 52.09 -35.14 5.37
C GLN A 3 50.94 -35.70 4.53
N PRO A 4 49.69 -35.72 5.03
CA PRO A 4 48.56 -36.14 4.24
C PRO A 4 48.15 -35.01 3.29
N PRO A 5 47.56 -35.33 2.10
CA PRO A 5 47.15 -34.36 1.11
C PRO A 5 45.91 -33.60 1.56
N SER A 6 45.96 -32.29 1.46
CA SER A 6 44.81 -31.37 1.66
C SER A 6 43.83 -31.55 0.52
N THR A 7 42.73 -32.25 0.74
CA THR A 7 41.54 -32.22 -0.14
C THR A 7 40.73 -30.96 0.15
N SER A 8 40.96 -29.92 -0.60
CA SER A 8 40.01 -28.80 -0.75
C SER A 8 38.89 -29.26 -1.66
N THR A 9 37.83 -29.78 -1.09
CA THR A 9 36.54 -29.89 -1.80
C THR A 9 35.98 -28.49 -1.96
N GLY A 10 36.22 -27.93 -3.13
CA GLY A 10 35.51 -26.75 -3.60
C GLY A 10 34.03 -27.11 -3.76
N ILE A 11 33.23 -26.77 -2.77
CA ILE A 11 31.75 -26.71 -2.95
C ILE A 11 31.51 -25.53 -3.86
N GLY A 12 31.21 -25.82 -5.12
CA GLY A 12 30.88 -24.85 -6.13
C GLY A 12 29.68 -24.01 -5.70
N ASP A 13 29.95 -22.73 -5.53
CA ASP A 13 28.94 -21.66 -5.39
C ASP A 13 28.25 -21.45 -6.74
N VAL A 14 27.53 -22.46 -7.22
CA VAL A 14 26.79 -22.44 -8.49
C VAL A 14 25.32 -22.31 -8.15
N GLY A 15 24.78 -21.07 -8.22
CA GLY A 15 23.34 -20.83 -8.20
C GLY A 15 22.80 -19.69 -7.35
N GLN A 16 23.62 -19.05 -6.51
CA GLN A 16 23.08 -18.04 -5.58
C GLN A 16 22.96 -16.61 -6.15
N ASN A 17 23.44 -16.33 -7.35
CA ASN A 17 23.58 -14.97 -7.86
C ASN A 17 22.93 -14.67 -9.20
N GLU A 18 22.13 -15.58 -9.78
CA GLU A 18 21.42 -15.24 -11.01
C GLU A 18 20.31 -14.22 -10.75
N PRO A 19 20.23 -13.16 -11.60
CA PRO A 19 19.18 -12.15 -11.47
C PRO A 19 17.80 -12.78 -11.70
N ILE A 20 16.88 -12.56 -10.76
CA ILE A 20 15.48 -12.96 -10.90
C ILE A 20 14.77 -11.94 -11.78
N THR A 21 13.99 -12.40 -12.74
CA THR A 21 13.17 -11.54 -13.59
C THR A 21 11.73 -11.53 -13.11
N ALA A 22 11.18 -10.34 -12.84
CA ALA A 22 9.79 -10.19 -12.42
C ALA A 22 8.96 -9.40 -13.44
N VAL A 23 7.68 -9.77 -13.55
CA VAL A 23 6.64 -8.92 -14.11
C VAL A 23 5.91 -8.23 -12.97
N PHE A 24 5.79 -6.91 -13.03
CA PHE A 24 5.08 -6.14 -12.03
C PHE A 24 3.68 -5.74 -12.49
N LEU A 25 2.67 -5.97 -11.65
CA LEU A 25 1.31 -5.46 -11.80
C LEU A 25 1.09 -4.34 -10.79
N LEU A 26 1.09 -3.10 -11.23
CA LEU A 26 1.14 -1.94 -10.33
C LEU A 26 0.10 -0.88 -10.66
N ASN A 27 -0.61 -0.43 -9.64
CA ASN A 27 -1.22 0.89 -9.72
C ASN A 27 -0.16 1.93 -9.35
N ILE A 28 0.31 2.67 -10.36
CA ILE A 28 1.45 3.60 -10.18
C ILE A 28 1.07 4.75 -9.24
N ASP A 29 1.69 4.75 -8.07
CA ASP A 29 1.58 5.76 -7.04
C ASP A 29 2.95 6.15 -6.46
N ARG A 30 2.97 6.80 -5.30
CA ARG A 30 4.19 7.24 -4.62
C ARG A 30 5.08 6.10 -4.10
N HIS A 31 4.52 4.90 -3.87
CA HIS A 31 5.25 3.75 -3.35
C HIS A 31 5.90 2.91 -4.46
N THR A 32 5.43 3.06 -5.69
CA THR A 32 5.93 2.32 -6.85
C THR A 32 7.42 2.54 -7.10
N GLY A 33 7.89 3.78 -6.90
CA GLY A 33 9.29 4.11 -7.13
C GLY A 33 10.26 3.38 -6.21
N PRO A 34 10.13 3.49 -4.89
CA PRO A 34 10.95 2.74 -3.92
C PRO A 34 10.85 1.23 -4.10
N LEU A 35 9.66 0.69 -4.41
CA LEU A 35 9.47 -0.72 -4.70
C LEU A 35 10.33 -1.18 -5.89
N LEU A 36 10.24 -0.48 -7.03
CA LEU A 36 11.02 -0.84 -8.21
C LEU A 36 12.52 -0.61 -8.02
N ALA A 37 12.91 0.46 -7.29
CA ALA A 37 14.30 0.73 -6.95
C ALA A 37 14.88 -0.41 -6.10
N GLY A 38 14.23 -0.81 -5.02
CA GLY A 38 14.68 -1.93 -4.17
C GLY A 38 14.85 -3.24 -4.95
N TRP A 39 13.97 -3.50 -5.93
CA TRP A 39 14.11 -4.66 -6.80
C TRP A 39 15.34 -4.60 -7.70
N VAL A 40 15.58 -3.47 -8.36
CA VAL A 40 16.71 -3.30 -9.29
C VAL A 40 18.03 -3.20 -8.54
N GLU A 41 18.07 -2.47 -7.43
CA GLU A 41 19.25 -2.30 -6.58
C GLU A 41 19.71 -3.64 -5.95
N SER A 42 18.80 -4.60 -5.79
CA SER A 42 19.14 -5.97 -5.36
C SER A 42 19.66 -6.87 -6.51
N GLY A 43 19.97 -6.29 -7.69
CA GLY A 43 20.53 -7.00 -8.84
C GLY A 43 19.50 -7.75 -9.70
N ASN A 44 18.21 -7.59 -9.44
CA ASN A 44 17.14 -8.27 -10.16
C ASN A 44 16.64 -7.48 -11.38
N ARG A 45 15.88 -8.13 -12.26
CA ARG A 45 15.43 -7.58 -13.55
C ARG A 45 13.91 -7.37 -13.58
N ILE A 46 13.49 -6.33 -14.31
CA ILE A 46 12.08 -6.07 -14.60
C ILE A 46 11.82 -6.51 -16.06
N GLY A 47 11.04 -7.56 -16.25
CA GLY A 47 10.64 -8.03 -17.56
C GLY A 47 9.56 -7.16 -18.20
N ALA A 48 8.54 -6.79 -17.40
CA ALA A 48 7.50 -5.85 -17.82
C ALA A 48 6.82 -5.21 -16.60
N ILE A 49 6.11 -4.10 -16.87
CA ILE A 49 5.20 -3.48 -15.91
C ILE A 49 3.82 -3.42 -16.55
N VAL A 50 2.84 -4.07 -15.90
CA VAL A 50 1.43 -4.01 -16.27
C VAL A 50 0.73 -2.98 -15.38
N VAL A 51 0.04 -2.02 -15.98
CA VAL A 51 -0.69 -0.98 -15.26
C VAL A 51 -2.17 -1.03 -15.59
N PRO A 52 -3.07 -0.67 -14.65
CA PRO A 52 -4.48 -0.59 -14.97
C PRO A 52 -4.74 0.37 -16.12
N GLY A 53 -5.37 -0.13 -17.17
CA GLY A 53 -5.79 0.65 -18.33
C GLY A 53 -6.94 1.60 -17.96
N PHE A 54 -6.93 2.80 -18.52
CA PHE A 54 -8.07 3.70 -18.38
C PHE A 54 -9.20 3.24 -19.29
N ARG A 55 -10.44 3.28 -18.78
CA ARG A 55 -11.62 3.24 -19.67
C ARG A 55 -11.43 4.32 -20.75
N ARG A 56 -11.22 3.90 -21.98
CA ARG A 56 -11.34 4.81 -23.12
C ARG A 56 -12.80 5.24 -23.20
N ARG A 57 -13.13 6.39 -22.62
CA ARG A 57 -14.28 7.15 -23.11
C ARG A 57 -13.78 7.91 -24.34
N PRO A 58 -14.33 7.66 -25.54
CA PRO A 58 -13.82 8.24 -26.79
C PRO A 58 -13.97 9.77 -26.89
N THR A 59 -14.60 10.44 -25.94
CA THR A 59 -15.14 11.78 -26.13
C THR A 59 -14.59 12.88 -25.20
N SER A 60 -13.56 12.63 -24.40
CA SER A 60 -12.95 13.75 -23.67
C SER A 60 -11.43 13.67 -23.65
N PHE A 61 -10.80 14.54 -24.43
CA PHE A 61 -9.42 15.00 -24.22
C PHE A 61 -9.39 15.74 -22.86
N SER A 62 -9.29 15.01 -21.77
CA SER A 62 -9.10 15.62 -20.47
C SER A 62 -7.62 15.90 -20.27
N VAL A 63 -7.26 17.16 -20.14
CA VAL A 63 -5.91 17.63 -19.76
C VAL A 63 -5.39 16.85 -18.52
N GLY A 64 -6.28 16.44 -17.61
CA GLY A 64 -5.97 15.61 -16.46
C GLY A 64 -5.46 14.22 -16.81
N ASN A 65 -5.93 13.61 -17.89
CA ASN A 65 -5.48 12.27 -18.32
C ASN A 65 -4.09 12.33 -18.96
N VAL A 66 -3.84 13.36 -19.79
CA VAL A 66 -2.52 13.61 -20.39
C VAL A 66 -1.48 13.89 -19.31
N ARG A 67 -1.83 14.73 -18.32
CA ARG A 67 -0.95 15.04 -17.19
C ARG A 67 -0.61 13.81 -16.37
N ARG A 68 -1.59 12.91 -16.07
CA ARG A 68 -1.35 11.65 -15.36
C ARG A 68 -0.45 10.71 -16.15
N ARG A 69 -0.66 10.59 -17.46
CA ARG A 69 0.18 9.76 -18.35
C ARG A 69 1.63 10.25 -18.38
N LEU A 70 1.82 11.56 -18.47
CA LEU A 70 3.15 12.20 -18.41
C LEU A 70 3.81 12.02 -17.04
N GLN A 71 3.05 12.15 -15.96
CA GLN A 71 3.56 11.91 -14.60
C GLN A 71 3.99 10.45 -14.41
N ARG A 72 3.19 9.47 -14.90
CA ARG A 72 3.55 8.04 -14.88
C ARG A 72 4.84 7.79 -15.65
N LYS A 73 4.95 8.29 -16.87
CA LYS A 73 6.17 8.14 -17.68
C LYS A 73 7.39 8.76 -16.99
N ARG A 74 7.24 9.96 -16.38
CA ARG A 74 8.33 10.63 -15.64
C ARG A 74 8.75 9.84 -14.40
N LEU A 75 7.79 9.31 -13.64
CA LEU A 75 8.07 8.46 -12.48
C LEU A 75 8.83 7.19 -12.89
N LEU A 76 8.34 6.47 -13.89
CA LEU A 76 9.00 5.27 -14.38
C LEU A 76 10.40 5.59 -14.92
N LYS A 77 10.56 6.62 -15.74
CA LYS A 77 11.88 7.03 -16.26
C LYS A 77 12.87 7.38 -15.14
N ARG A 78 12.39 8.00 -14.06
CA ARG A 78 13.25 8.36 -12.91
C ARG A 78 13.85 7.14 -12.21
N TYR A 79 13.08 6.04 -12.09
CA TYR A 79 13.48 4.85 -11.34
C TYR A 79 14.05 3.74 -12.23
N LEU A 80 13.66 3.70 -13.50
CA LEU A 80 14.13 2.70 -14.47
C LEU A 80 15.28 3.22 -15.35
N GLY A 81 15.60 4.49 -15.25
CA GLY A 81 16.63 5.13 -16.09
C GLY A 81 16.28 5.00 -17.58
N ASN A 82 17.28 4.62 -18.39
CA ASN A 82 17.11 4.34 -19.82
C ASN A 82 16.78 2.86 -20.13
N SER A 83 16.41 2.05 -19.12
CA SER A 83 16.04 0.65 -19.32
C SER A 83 14.77 0.58 -20.17
N GLU A 84 14.80 -0.21 -21.24
CA GLU A 84 13.65 -0.48 -22.10
C GLU A 84 12.69 -1.47 -21.42
N VAL A 85 12.08 -1.04 -20.30
CA VAL A 85 11.08 -1.85 -19.63
C VAL A 85 9.76 -1.74 -20.38
N ARG A 86 9.20 -2.89 -20.77
CA ARG A 86 7.92 -2.98 -21.49
C ARG A 86 6.78 -2.56 -20.56
N LEU A 87 6.06 -1.50 -20.95
CA LEU A 87 4.86 -1.03 -20.25
C LEU A 87 3.61 -1.52 -20.95
N ILE A 88 2.78 -2.31 -20.26
CA ILE A 88 1.53 -2.88 -20.74
C ILE A 88 0.37 -2.22 -20.03
N GLU A 89 -0.58 -1.62 -20.77
CA GLU A 89 -1.84 -1.13 -20.21
C GLU A 89 -2.90 -2.22 -20.31
N PHE A 90 -3.46 -2.66 -19.16
CA PHE A 90 -4.48 -3.69 -19.10
C PHE A 90 -5.74 -3.18 -18.39
N GLY A 91 -6.89 -3.25 -19.06
CA GLY A 91 -8.14 -2.71 -18.55
C GLY A 91 -9.37 -3.27 -19.26
N LYS A 92 -10.54 -2.78 -18.87
CA LYS A 92 -11.84 -3.25 -19.42
C LYS A 92 -12.01 -2.94 -20.91
N PRO A 93 -12.55 -3.86 -21.72
CA PRO A 93 -12.81 -5.26 -21.36
C PRO A 93 -11.51 -6.02 -21.11
N TYR A 94 -11.50 -6.93 -20.11
CA TYR A 94 -10.29 -7.68 -19.74
C TYR A 94 -10.05 -8.81 -20.71
N ASP A 95 -9.19 -8.60 -21.68
CA ASP A 95 -8.74 -9.61 -22.64
C ASP A 95 -7.51 -10.34 -22.04
N TRP A 96 -7.78 -11.40 -21.28
CA TRP A 96 -6.75 -12.22 -20.63
C TRP A 96 -5.87 -12.94 -21.62
N ASP A 97 -6.41 -13.34 -22.79
CA ASP A 97 -5.64 -13.99 -23.85
C ASP A 97 -4.63 -13.02 -24.46
N ALA A 98 -5.05 -11.77 -24.69
CA ALA A 98 -4.14 -10.74 -25.15
C ALA A 98 -3.05 -10.43 -24.12
N LEU A 99 -3.37 -10.42 -22.81
CA LEU A 99 -2.37 -10.24 -21.77
C LEU A 99 -1.39 -11.41 -21.75
N ARG A 100 -1.87 -12.68 -21.78
CA ARG A 100 -1.01 -13.87 -21.84
C ARG A 100 -0.07 -13.82 -23.05
N ARG A 101 -0.59 -13.52 -24.24
CA ARG A 101 0.26 -13.36 -25.44
C ARG A 101 1.32 -12.27 -25.28
N GLN A 102 1.00 -11.18 -24.61
CA GLN A 102 1.97 -10.12 -24.36
C GLN A 102 3.04 -10.53 -23.33
N LEU A 103 2.71 -11.39 -22.37
CA LEU A 103 3.61 -11.86 -21.32
C LEU A 103 4.41 -13.10 -21.73
N SER A 104 3.90 -13.96 -22.63
CA SER A 104 4.54 -15.22 -23.02
C SER A 104 5.93 -15.06 -23.66
N GLY A 105 6.25 -13.90 -24.23
CA GLY A 105 7.58 -13.58 -24.74
C GLY A 105 8.56 -13.05 -23.69
N ILE A 106 8.16 -13.03 -22.40
CA ILE A 106 8.97 -12.54 -21.28
C ILE A 106 9.33 -13.73 -20.40
N ASP A 107 10.60 -14.11 -20.40
CA ASP A 107 11.10 -15.15 -19.48
C ASP A 107 11.21 -14.58 -18.07
N ALA A 108 10.09 -14.62 -17.35
CA ALA A 108 9.98 -14.10 -15.99
C ALA A 108 9.75 -15.21 -14.97
N ASP A 109 10.43 -15.12 -13.84
CA ASP A 109 10.34 -16.08 -12.74
C ASP A 109 9.06 -15.92 -11.96
N VAL A 110 8.66 -14.69 -11.71
CA VAL A 110 7.61 -14.35 -10.75
C VAL A 110 6.81 -13.14 -11.21
N LEU A 111 5.53 -13.13 -10.85
CA LEU A 111 4.67 -11.97 -10.98
C LEU A 111 4.54 -11.31 -9.61
N ILE A 112 4.74 -9.97 -9.53
CA ILE A 112 4.61 -9.20 -8.28
C ILE A 112 3.51 -8.15 -8.45
N SER A 113 2.49 -8.22 -7.61
CA SER A 113 1.34 -7.32 -7.63
C SER A 113 1.37 -6.35 -6.45
N TYR A 114 0.99 -5.09 -6.71
CA TYR A 114 0.68 -4.10 -5.69
C TYR A 114 -0.47 -3.20 -6.12
N ALA A 115 -1.51 -3.11 -5.30
CA ALA A 115 -2.70 -2.27 -5.53
C ALA A 115 -3.31 -2.45 -6.94
N PHE A 116 -3.19 -3.62 -7.52
CA PHE A 116 -3.80 -3.95 -8.80
C PHE A 116 -5.25 -4.39 -8.56
N PRO A 117 -6.26 -3.70 -9.16
CA PRO A 117 -7.64 -3.80 -8.71
C PRO A 117 -8.41 -4.98 -9.29
N ILE A 118 -7.72 -6.04 -9.71
CA ILE A 118 -8.32 -7.15 -10.45
C ILE A 118 -7.73 -8.46 -9.95
N LEU A 119 -8.59 -9.44 -9.67
CA LEU A 119 -8.18 -10.81 -9.38
C LEU A 119 -7.66 -11.44 -10.68
N LEU A 120 -6.48 -12.04 -10.62
CA LEU A 120 -5.90 -12.72 -11.78
C LEU A 120 -6.38 -14.16 -11.88
N PRO A 121 -6.73 -14.61 -13.09
CA PRO A 121 -6.99 -16.01 -13.34
C PRO A 121 -5.78 -16.89 -13.04
N GLN A 122 -6.01 -18.11 -12.56
CA GLN A 122 -4.95 -19.04 -12.17
C GLN A 122 -4.04 -19.43 -13.34
N ASP A 123 -4.57 -19.50 -14.56
CA ASP A 123 -3.83 -19.79 -15.78
C ASP A 123 -2.84 -18.67 -16.17
N VAL A 124 -3.13 -17.42 -15.78
CA VAL A 124 -2.16 -16.32 -15.91
C VAL A 124 -1.02 -16.49 -14.92
N LEU A 125 -1.34 -16.86 -13.67
CA LEU A 125 -0.34 -17.09 -12.62
C LEU A 125 0.55 -18.31 -12.93
N ALA A 126 -0.02 -19.36 -13.50
CA ALA A 126 0.70 -20.58 -13.91
C ALA A 126 1.74 -20.32 -15.02
N GLY A 127 1.67 -19.19 -15.71
CA GLY A 127 2.67 -18.76 -16.68
C GLY A 127 4.02 -18.33 -16.07
N PHE A 128 4.11 -18.24 -14.74
CA PHE A 128 5.32 -17.85 -14.02
C PHE A 128 5.86 -19.01 -13.18
N ARG A 129 7.17 -19.30 -13.26
CA ARG A 129 7.82 -20.43 -12.55
C ARG A 129 7.52 -20.43 -11.04
N LYS A 130 7.44 -19.27 -10.43
CA LYS A 130 7.17 -19.06 -9.01
C LYS A 130 5.77 -18.51 -8.73
N GLY A 131 4.90 -18.50 -9.74
CA GLY A 131 3.54 -17.97 -9.61
C GLY A 131 3.48 -16.47 -9.39
N GLY A 132 2.43 -16.02 -8.71
CA GLY A 132 2.21 -14.62 -8.38
C GLY A 132 2.33 -14.34 -6.89
N LEU A 133 2.87 -13.17 -6.56
CA LEU A 133 2.99 -12.63 -5.21
C LEU A 133 2.26 -11.29 -5.13
N ASN A 134 1.67 -10.97 -3.97
CA ASN A 134 1.02 -9.69 -3.74
C ASN A 134 1.56 -9.00 -2.49
N LEU A 135 1.77 -7.69 -2.59
CA LEU A 135 2.12 -6.81 -1.48
C LEU A 135 0.83 -6.19 -0.93
N HIS A 136 0.40 -6.66 0.23
CA HIS A 136 -0.84 -6.24 0.87
C HIS A 136 -0.55 -5.31 2.06
N PRO A 137 -1.11 -4.08 2.12
CA PRO A 137 -0.75 -3.10 3.15
C PRO A 137 -1.54 -3.28 4.45
N ALA A 138 -1.49 -4.48 5.02
CA ALA A 138 -1.91 -4.87 6.35
C ALA A 138 -1.20 -6.14 6.77
N LEU A 139 -1.22 -6.48 8.06
CA LEU A 139 -0.77 -7.77 8.56
C LEU A 139 -1.90 -8.81 8.41
N LEU A 140 -1.80 -9.63 7.36
CA LEU A 140 -2.72 -10.73 7.14
C LEU A 140 -2.62 -11.76 8.28
N PRO A 141 -3.70 -12.48 8.61
CA PRO A 141 -4.92 -12.73 7.82
C PRO A 141 -6.04 -11.69 7.96
N ASN A 142 -5.94 -10.76 8.90
CA ASN A 142 -6.94 -9.70 9.03
C ASN A 142 -6.77 -8.60 7.98
N TYR A 143 -7.86 -7.87 7.71
CA TYR A 143 -7.90 -6.76 6.75
C TYR A 143 -7.59 -7.17 5.31
N ARG A 144 -8.02 -8.38 4.89
CA ARG A 144 -8.11 -8.75 3.48
C ARG A 144 -9.07 -7.80 2.74
N GLY A 145 -8.85 -7.58 1.45
CA GLY A 145 -9.78 -6.80 0.61
C GLY A 145 -9.25 -5.44 0.15
N PRO A 146 -10.14 -4.57 -0.39
CA PRO A 146 -9.71 -3.45 -1.24
C PRO A 146 -9.18 -2.22 -0.49
N HIS A 147 -9.49 -2.04 0.81
CA HIS A 147 -9.20 -0.80 1.54
C HIS A 147 -8.53 -1.02 2.91
N PRO A 148 -7.47 -1.88 3.03
CA PRO A 148 -6.92 -2.28 4.33
C PRO A 148 -6.44 -1.10 5.16
N VAL A 149 -5.63 -0.19 4.60
CA VAL A 149 -5.12 0.98 5.32
C VAL A 149 -6.24 1.88 5.86
N HIS A 150 -7.29 2.10 5.06
CA HIS A 150 -8.41 2.94 5.48
C HIS A 150 -9.20 2.28 6.62
N ARG A 151 -9.49 0.99 6.51
CA ARG A 151 -10.20 0.23 7.54
C ARG A 151 -9.40 0.14 8.84
N LEU A 152 -8.10 -0.13 8.78
CA LEU A 152 -7.21 -0.12 9.95
C LEU A 152 -7.31 1.17 10.74
N VAL A 153 -7.32 2.31 10.04
CA VAL A 153 -7.41 3.63 10.67
C VAL A 153 -8.79 3.89 11.24
N VAL A 154 -9.86 3.52 10.51
CA VAL A 154 -11.25 3.67 10.96
C VAL A 154 -11.51 2.83 12.21
N ASP A 155 -11.09 1.57 12.20
CA ASP A 155 -11.31 0.64 13.30
C ASP A 155 -10.37 0.88 14.50
N GLY A 156 -9.37 1.76 14.35
CA GLY A 156 -8.35 2.00 15.39
C GLY A 156 -7.39 0.82 15.59
N GLN A 157 -7.34 -0.13 14.65
CA GLN A 157 -6.58 -1.39 14.77
C GLN A 157 -5.18 -1.33 14.12
N HIS A 158 -4.73 -0.15 13.75
CA HIS A 158 -3.44 0.06 13.06
C HIS A 158 -2.23 -0.33 13.90
N ALA A 159 -2.31 -0.28 15.23
CA ALA A 159 -1.22 -0.73 16.12
C ALA A 159 -1.06 -2.26 16.14
N VAL A 160 -2.15 -3.01 15.91
CA VAL A 160 -2.16 -4.48 15.99
C VAL A 160 -1.96 -5.11 14.61
N HIS A 161 -2.63 -4.56 13.60
CA HIS A 161 -2.66 -5.13 12.24
C HIS A 161 -2.03 -4.24 11.18
N GLY A 162 -1.39 -3.14 11.60
CA GLY A 162 -0.70 -2.23 10.70
C GLY A 162 0.63 -2.76 10.21
N GLY A 163 0.85 -2.70 8.91
CA GLY A 163 2.08 -3.20 8.30
C GLY A 163 1.90 -3.54 6.83
N VAL A 164 2.77 -4.40 6.33
CA VAL A 164 2.73 -4.95 4.97
C VAL A 164 2.96 -6.44 5.01
N THR A 165 2.18 -7.19 4.26
CA THR A 165 2.35 -8.62 4.02
C THR A 165 2.73 -8.89 2.57
N LEU A 166 3.77 -9.69 2.35
CA LEU A 166 4.03 -10.36 1.09
C LEU A 166 3.41 -11.76 1.17
N HIS A 167 2.51 -12.08 0.26
CA HIS A 167 1.85 -13.39 0.23
C HIS A 167 1.73 -13.93 -1.20
N ARG A 168 1.50 -15.24 -1.33
CA ARG A 168 1.21 -15.88 -2.63
C ARG A 168 -0.18 -15.46 -3.11
N MET A 169 -0.32 -15.25 -4.39
CA MET A 169 -1.63 -15.07 -4.99
C MET A 169 -2.32 -16.43 -5.15
N SER A 170 -3.62 -16.46 -4.87
CA SER A 170 -4.48 -17.64 -4.95
C SER A 170 -5.74 -17.32 -5.75
N ALA A 171 -6.69 -18.27 -5.79
CA ALA A 171 -7.99 -18.06 -6.45
C ALA A 171 -8.87 -17.03 -5.72
N GLY A 172 -8.68 -16.86 -4.40
CA GLY A 172 -9.39 -15.88 -3.59
C GLY A 172 -8.56 -14.63 -3.31
N TYR A 173 -9.21 -13.59 -2.81
CA TYR A 173 -8.54 -12.33 -2.47
C TYR A 173 -7.75 -12.45 -1.17
N ASP A 174 -6.45 -12.20 -1.23
CA ASP A 174 -5.53 -12.08 -0.10
C ASP A 174 -5.48 -13.32 0.83
N GLU A 175 -5.76 -14.52 0.29
CA GLU A 175 -5.87 -15.79 1.05
C GLU A 175 -4.62 -16.67 0.98
N GLY A 176 -3.72 -16.41 0.05
CA GLY A 176 -2.56 -17.27 -0.16
C GLY A 176 -1.55 -17.21 0.98
N ASP A 177 -0.63 -18.17 0.99
CA ASP A 177 0.38 -18.33 2.03
C ASP A 177 1.18 -17.06 2.27
N ILE A 178 1.37 -16.71 3.53
CA ILE A 178 2.19 -15.57 3.95
C ILE A 178 3.66 -15.93 3.84
N LEU A 179 4.41 -15.18 3.06
CA LEU A 179 5.85 -15.34 2.88
C LEU A 179 6.67 -14.49 3.85
N ALA A 180 6.25 -13.23 4.01
CA ALA A 180 6.90 -12.28 4.88
C ALA A 180 5.96 -11.18 5.35
N GLN A 181 6.26 -10.61 6.50
CA GLN A 181 5.55 -9.46 7.05
C GLN A 181 6.52 -8.42 7.59
N VAL A 182 6.13 -7.16 7.48
CA VAL A 182 6.79 -6.00 8.11
C VAL A 182 5.73 -5.26 8.91
N ALA A 183 5.83 -5.30 10.23
CA ALA A 183 4.92 -4.60 11.13
C ALA A 183 5.28 -3.12 11.26
N PHE A 184 4.27 -2.27 11.46
CA PHE A 184 4.44 -0.84 11.70
C PHE A 184 4.21 -0.50 13.18
N SER A 185 4.98 0.46 13.67
CA SER A 185 4.82 1.04 15.00
C SER A 185 3.80 2.19 15.01
N GLU A 186 3.39 2.66 16.17
CA GLU A 186 2.54 3.86 16.29
C GLU A 186 3.16 5.09 15.62
N ALA A 187 4.49 5.23 15.62
CA ALA A 187 5.19 6.34 14.99
C ALA A 187 4.97 6.41 13.48
N ASP A 188 4.73 5.28 12.82
CA ASP A 188 4.48 5.20 11.39
C ASP A 188 3.10 5.76 11.01
N TRP A 189 2.16 5.83 11.97
CA TRP A 189 0.77 6.27 11.78
C TRP A 189 0.50 7.71 12.20
N VAL A 190 1.52 8.48 12.59
CA VAL A 190 1.34 9.88 13.05
C VAL A 190 0.96 10.83 11.91
N SER A 191 1.33 10.50 10.67
CA SER A 191 1.01 11.31 9.49
C SER A 191 0.93 10.47 8.21
N ARG A 192 0.26 11.03 7.18
CA ARG A 192 0.26 10.40 5.83
C ARG A 192 1.67 10.29 5.23
N GLN A 193 2.57 11.16 5.62
CA GLN A 193 3.93 11.16 5.10
C GLN A 193 4.75 10.07 5.78
N SER A 194 4.66 9.94 7.12
CA SER A 194 5.29 8.85 7.87
C SER A 194 4.81 7.49 7.35
N LEU A 195 3.48 7.29 7.30
CA LEU A 195 2.90 6.04 6.78
C LEU A 195 3.35 5.72 5.35
N ALA A 196 3.42 6.74 4.48
CA ALA A 196 3.88 6.53 3.11
C ALA A 196 5.37 6.17 3.04
N HIS A 197 6.19 6.73 3.93
CA HIS A 197 7.61 6.42 4.02
C HIS A 197 7.83 4.98 4.51
N SER A 198 7.19 4.61 5.62
CA SER A 198 7.26 3.25 6.17
C SER A 198 6.76 2.19 5.19
N THR A 199 5.64 2.48 4.48
CA THR A 199 5.13 1.58 3.44
C THR A 199 6.13 1.40 2.29
N ALA A 200 6.76 2.49 1.84
CA ALA A 200 7.74 2.45 0.76
C ALA A 200 9.00 1.67 1.16
N THR A 201 9.49 1.88 2.39
CA THR A 201 10.62 1.14 2.95
C THR A 201 10.29 -0.35 3.10
N ALA A 202 9.12 -0.69 3.65
CA ALA A 202 8.67 -2.08 3.79
C ALA A 202 8.57 -2.78 2.43
N PHE A 203 8.04 -2.11 1.40
CA PHE A 203 7.99 -2.66 0.05
C PHE A 203 9.40 -2.93 -0.52
N SER A 204 10.33 -1.98 -0.36
CA SER A 204 11.71 -2.17 -0.77
C SER A 204 12.33 -3.37 -0.06
N MET A 205 12.19 -3.49 1.26
CA MET A 205 12.69 -4.63 2.04
C MET A 205 12.12 -5.97 1.56
N LEU A 206 10.81 -6.03 1.33
CA LEU A 206 10.14 -7.26 0.91
C LEU A 206 10.57 -7.72 -0.49
N VAL A 207 10.66 -6.79 -1.45
CA VAL A 207 11.04 -7.15 -2.82
C VAL A 207 12.54 -7.44 -2.95
N SER A 208 13.41 -6.79 -2.18
CA SER A 208 14.85 -7.04 -2.23
C SER A 208 15.29 -8.27 -1.42
N GLY A 209 14.53 -8.65 -0.38
CA GLY A 209 14.88 -9.75 0.53
C GLY A 209 13.96 -10.96 0.40
N ALA A 210 12.66 -10.81 0.71
CA ALA A 210 11.74 -11.94 0.82
C ALA A 210 11.39 -12.56 -0.55
N VAL A 211 11.21 -11.77 -1.61
CA VAL A 211 10.92 -12.30 -2.95
C VAL A 211 12.08 -13.13 -3.49
N PRO A 212 13.34 -12.67 -3.47
CA PRO A 212 14.47 -13.51 -3.84
C PRO A 212 14.62 -14.76 -3.00
N ALA A 213 14.41 -14.67 -1.69
CA ALA A 213 14.45 -15.82 -0.79
C ALA A 213 13.40 -16.88 -1.18
N TYR A 214 12.18 -16.45 -1.49
CA TYR A 214 11.14 -17.35 -1.99
C TYR A 214 11.49 -17.95 -3.34
N CYS A 215 11.96 -17.16 -4.29
CA CYS A 215 12.31 -17.65 -5.63
C CYS A 215 13.43 -18.70 -5.59
N ARG A 216 14.38 -18.56 -4.66
CA ARG A 216 15.48 -19.51 -4.43
C ARG A 216 15.13 -20.69 -3.51
N GLY A 217 13.91 -20.76 -2.99
CA GLY A 217 13.43 -21.84 -2.15
C GLY A 217 13.81 -21.73 -0.68
N ALA A 218 14.44 -20.63 -0.24
CA ALA A 218 14.78 -20.40 1.18
C ALA A 218 13.56 -20.02 2.05
N VAL A 219 12.42 -19.71 1.43
CA VAL A 219 11.15 -19.39 2.07
C VAL A 219 10.04 -20.12 1.31
N SER A 220 9.21 -20.89 2.01
CA SER A 220 8.08 -21.61 1.41
C SER A 220 6.73 -20.95 1.70
N GLY A 221 6.66 -20.12 2.74
CA GLY A 221 5.46 -19.50 3.23
C GLY A 221 4.75 -20.32 4.31
N MET A 222 3.77 -19.71 4.93
CA MET A 222 2.91 -20.32 5.94
C MET A 222 1.45 -20.12 5.53
N PRO A 223 0.64 -21.19 5.48
CA PRO A 223 -0.80 -21.06 5.23
C PRO A 223 -1.47 -20.11 6.22
N GLN A 224 -2.41 -19.33 5.73
CA GLN A 224 -3.21 -18.51 6.63
C GLN A 224 -4.15 -19.41 7.43
N PRO A 225 -4.35 -19.15 8.74
CA PRO A 225 -5.25 -19.97 9.54
C PRO A 225 -6.68 -19.90 9.01
N ALA A 226 -7.45 -20.98 9.21
CA ALA A 226 -8.88 -20.96 8.93
C ALA A 226 -9.61 -20.11 10.00
N GLY A 227 -10.71 -19.46 9.63
CA GLY A 227 -11.52 -18.67 10.56
C GLY A 227 -12.18 -17.48 9.89
N GLU A 228 -12.83 -16.65 10.71
CA GLU A 228 -13.38 -15.39 10.28
C GLU A 228 -12.32 -14.29 10.39
N PHE A 229 -12.21 -13.49 9.34
CA PHE A 229 -11.26 -12.38 9.25
C PHE A 229 -11.98 -11.09 8.88
N ILE A 230 -11.41 -9.97 9.32
CA ILE A 230 -11.91 -8.65 8.96
C ILE A 230 -11.71 -8.42 7.46
N TRP A 231 -12.82 -8.21 6.75
CA TRP A 231 -12.82 -7.79 5.36
C TRP A 231 -12.72 -6.27 5.27
N ALA A 232 -11.70 -5.77 4.59
CA ALA A 232 -11.37 -4.35 4.55
C ALA A 232 -12.15 -3.58 3.47
N GLU A 233 -13.48 -3.64 3.52
CA GLU A 233 -14.34 -2.79 2.71
C GLU A 233 -14.61 -1.46 3.41
N LEU A 234 -14.68 -0.37 2.64
CA LEU A 234 -14.90 0.97 3.14
C LEU A 234 -16.25 1.50 2.68
N GLU A 235 -17.19 1.57 3.60
CA GLU A 235 -18.50 2.15 3.37
C GLU A 235 -18.55 3.63 3.76
N PRO A 236 -19.47 4.43 3.20
CA PRO A 236 -19.63 5.83 3.57
C PRO A 236 -19.86 6.05 5.08
N ALA A 237 -20.55 5.12 5.74
CA ALA A 237 -20.80 5.16 7.19
C ALA A 237 -19.50 5.16 8.00
N HIS A 238 -18.48 4.44 7.55
CA HIS A 238 -17.16 4.39 8.20
C HIS A 238 -16.43 5.74 8.23
N MET A 239 -16.86 6.70 7.41
CA MET A 239 -16.28 8.04 7.37
C MET A 239 -17.02 9.05 8.26
N ILE A 240 -18.03 8.62 9.00
CA ILE A 240 -18.81 9.49 9.91
C ILE A 240 -18.16 9.47 11.29
N VAL A 241 -17.85 10.66 11.79
CA VAL A 241 -17.38 10.84 13.18
C VAL A 241 -18.55 10.69 14.12
N LEU A 242 -18.39 9.81 15.13
CA LEU A 242 -19.39 9.55 16.15
C LEU A 242 -19.02 10.23 17.46
N PRO A 243 -19.99 10.69 18.27
CA PRO A 243 -19.72 11.29 19.59
C PRO A 243 -19.00 10.36 20.57
N THR A 244 -19.11 9.04 20.36
CA THR A 244 -18.44 8.02 21.19
C THR A 244 -16.94 7.86 20.88
N MET A 245 -16.44 8.49 19.81
CA MET A 245 -15.03 8.42 19.45
C MET A 245 -14.19 9.35 20.33
N PRO A 246 -12.99 8.92 20.80
CA PRO A 246 -12.02 9.79 21.44
C PRO A 246 -11.47 10.85 20.49
N ILE A 247 -11.09 12.01 21.03
CA ILE A 247 -10.48 13.12 20.25
C ILE A 247 -9.27 12.66 19.47
N GLU A 248 -8.40 11.85 20.07
CA GLU A 248 -7.18 11.37 19.41
C GLU A 248 -7.50 10.46 18.21
N HIS A 249 -8.52 9.61 18.32
CA HIS A 249 -8.97 8.79 17.19
C HIS A 249 -9.48 9.65 16.03
N VAL A 250 -10.32 10.65 16.30
CA VAL A 250 -10.81 11.60 15.27
C VAL A 250 -9.67 12.41 14.68
N ALA A 251 -8.70 12.84 15.50
CA ALA A 251 -7.51 13.52 15.02
C ALA A 251 -6.69 12.65 14.06
N ARG A 252 -6.54 11.34 14.36
CA ARG A 252 -5.87 10.36 13.50
C ARG A 252 -6.64 10.12 12.20
N LEU A 253 -7.96 9.90 12.29
CA LEU A 253 -8.82 9.82 11.10
C LEU A 253 -8.61 11.02 10.19
N TRP A 254 -8.58 12.21 10.75
CA TRP A 254 -8.38 13.42 9.98
C TRP A 254 -6.96 13.50 9.38
N ARG A 255 -5.91 13.22 10.14
CA ARG A 255 -4.52 13.26 9.66
C ARG A 255 -4.30 12.31 8.48
N LEU A 256 -4.84 11.11 8.56
CA LEU A 256 -4.60 10.04 7.59
C LEU A 256 -5.63 10.04 6.44
N LEU A 257 -6.91 10.26 6.72
CA LEU A 257 -8.01 10.12 5.76
C LEU A 257 -8.70 11.44 5.38
N GLY A 258 -8.50 12.51 6.10
CA GLY A 258 -9.26 13.77 5.96
C GLY A 258 -9.17 14.42 4.57
N THR A 259 -8.17 14.09 3.75
CA THR A 259 -8.06 14.60 2.38
C THR A 259 -8.79 13.71 1.38
N VAL A 260 -8.60 12.42 1.47
CA VAL A 260 -9.20 11.39 0.63
C VAL A 260 -9.25 10.11 1.49
N PRO A 261 -10.41 9.52 1.67
CA PRO A 261 -11.74 9.87 1.15
C PRO A 261 -12.39 11.10 1.80
N GLY A 262 -11.92 11.54 2.98
CA GLY A 262 -12.49 12.60 3.80
C GLY A 262 -13.27 12.02 4.97
N ILE A 263 -13.42 12.81 6.05
CA ILE A 263 -14.25 12.46 7.21
C ILE A 263 -15.34 13.49 7.40
N TYR A 264 -16.45 13.07 7.97
CA TYR A 264 -17.69 13.86 8.02
C TYR A 264 -18.31 13.80 9.41
N LEU A 265 -18.95 14.88 9.81
CA LEU A 265 -19.86 14.95 10.97
C LEU A 265 -21.29 14.98 10.46
N SER A 266 -22.12 14.05 10.95
CA SER A 266 -23.56 14.06 10.65
C SER A 266 -24.26 15.12 11.52
N MET A 267 -25.08 15.94 10.91
CA MET A 267 -25.82 17.02 11.56
C MET A 267 -27.23 17.14 10.98
N ALA A 268 -28.13 17.80 11.70
CA ALA A 268 -29.38 18.24 11.14
C ALA A 268 -29.13 19.10 9.87
N GLY A 269 -29.70 18.69 8.77
CA GLY A 269 -29.47 19.33 7.46
C GLY A 269 -28.27 18.78 6.66
N GLY A 270 -27.72 17.60 7.03
CA GLY A 270 -26.76 16.84 6.24
C GLY A 270 -25.33 16.81 6.78
N ASN A 271 -24.51 16.02 6.13
CA ASN A 271 -23.13 15.78 6.54
C ASN A 271 -22.21 16.98 6.26
N VAL A 272 -21.41 17.35 7.25
CA VAL A 272 -20.38 18.39 7.13
C VAL A 272 -19.03 17.74 7.02
N ARG A 273 -18.33 17.96 5.90
CA ARG A 273 -16.96 17.50 5.74
C ARG A 273 -16.02 18.25 6.66
N LEU A 274 -15.30 17.50 7.50
CA LEU A 274 -14.30 18.05 8.41
C LEU A 274 -13.02 18.39 7.64
N GLY A 275 -12.43 19.53 7.97
CA GLY A 275 -11.26 20.08 7.29
C GLY A 275 -9.97 19.78 8.03
N PHE A 276 -9.22 20.83 8.35
CA PHE A 276 -7.95 20.75 9.08
C PHE A 276 -8.13 21.30 10.50
N GLN A 277 -7.28 20.84 11.40
CA GLN A 277 -7.24 21.17 12.83
C GLN A 277 -8.49 20.73 13.62
N ILE A 278 -8.23 19.98 14.65
CA ILE A 278 -9.14 19.73 15.76
C ILE A 278 -8.55 20.40 16.99
N ARG A 279 -9.37 21.13 17.75
CA ARG A 279 -8.95 21.80 18.99
C ARG A 279 -9.94 21.49 20.09
N ARG A 280 -9.43 21.02 21.21
CA ARG A 280 -10.23 20.83 22.42
C ARG A 280 -10.67 22.17 22.99
N LEU A 281 -11.95 22.29 23.39
CA LEU A 281 -12.53 23.45 24.05
C LEU A 281 -12.69 23.23 25.54
N GLY A 282 -13.00 21.99 25.95
CA GLY A 282 -13.27 21.65 27.35
C GLY A 282 -13.81 20.22 27.47
N PRO A 283 -14.46 19.89 28.61
CA PRO A 283 -15.16 18.63 28.78
C PRO A 283 -16.37 18.54 27.84
N PRO A 284 -16.92 17.31 27.60
CA PRO A 284 -18.16 17.15 26.86
C PRO A 284 -19.32 17.93 27.56
N THR A 285 -20.21 18.50 26.78
CA THR A 285 -21.30 19.35 27.29
C THR A 285 -22.68 18.72 27.16
N GLY A 286 -22.82 17.64 26.40
CA GLY A 286 -24.10 17.04 26.01
C GLY A 286 -24.91 17.86 25.01
N GLN A 287 -24.36 18.97 24.54
CA GLN A 287 -25.05 19.86 23.61
C GLN A 287 -24.94 19.34 22.16
N ALA A 288 -25.97 19.55 21.38
CA ALA A 288 -25.98 19.25 19.96
C ALA A 288 -24.82 19.99 19.23
N PRO A 289 -24.34 19.44 18.11
CA PRO A 289 -23.32 20.09 17.29
C PRO A 289 -23.75 21.48 16.80
N ILE A 290 -22.86 22.46 16.93
CA ILE A 290 -23.10 23.85 16.51
C ILE A 290 -22.38 24.14 15.20
N ARG A 291 -23.14 24.49 14.17
CA ARG A 291 -22.58 24.88 12.88
C ARG A 291 -22.30 26.36 12.81
N ARG A 292 -21.05 26.76 12.65
CA ARG A 292 -20.58 28.13 12.36
C ARG A 292 -20.21 28.26 10.88
N TRP A 293 -19.94 29.47 10.43
CA TRP A 293 -19.58 29.72 9.02
C TRP A 293 -18.40 28.86 8.54
N ALA A 294 -17.27 28.86 9.23
CA ALA A 294 -16.05 28.14 8.83
C ALA A 294 -15.74 26.91 9.68
N ARG A 295 -16.44 26.68 10.77
CA ARG A 295 -16.13 25.65 11.77
C ARG A 295 -17.39 24.97 12.30
N VAL A 296 -17.21 23.81 12.93
CA VAL A 296 -18.24 23.10 13.67
C VAL A 296 -17.70 22.84 15.09
N GLU A 297 -18.56 22.92 16.07
CA GLU A 297 -18.31 22.59 17.47
C GLU A 297 -19.18 21.41 17.85
N PHE A 298 -18.61 20.37 18.46
CA PHE A 298 -19.33 19.15 18.81
C PHE A 298 -18.62 18.41 19.93
N ASP A 299 -19.34 17.51 20.59
CA ASP A 299 -18.80 16.66 21.64
C ASP A 299 -18.25 15.37 21.06
N LEU A 300 -17.14 14.91 21.65
CA LEU A 300 -16.55 13.59 21.50
C LEU A 300 -16.50 12.93 22.87
N ALA A 301 -16.11 11.65 22.94
CA ALA A 301 -16.15 10.86 24.17
C ALA A 301 -15.43 11.53 25.36
N ASP A 302 -14.31 12.18 25.09
CA ASP A 302 -13.42 12.77 26.09
C ASP A 302 -13.32 14.30 26.04
N GLY A 303 -14.15 14.98 25.27
CA GLY A 303 -14.16 16.43 25.24
C GLY A 303 -15.01 17.08 24.15
N ARG A 304 -15.35 18.36 24.39
CA ARG A 304 -15.90 19.22 23.36
C ARG A 304 -14.79 19.76 22.48
N VAL A 305 -15.01 19.74 21.17
CA VAL A 305 -14.01 20.14 20.19
C VAL A 305 -14.57 21.15 19.19
N VAL A 306 -13.68 21.93 18.62
CA VAL A 306 -13.92 22.70 17.41
C VAL A 306 -13.11 22.15 16.27
N HIS A 307 -13.74 21.97 15.14
CA HIS A 307 -13.12 21.49 13.92
C HIS A 307 -13.44 22.41 12.73
N TRP A 308 -12.44 22.72 11.89
CA TRP A 308 -12.66 23.52 10.71
C TRP A 308 -13.36 22.70 9.62
N LYS A 309 -14.31 23.31 8.92
CA LYS A 309 -14.93 22.70 7.76
C LYS A 309 -13.91 22.57 6.62
N TYR A 310 -14.05 21.53 5.80
CA TYR A 310 -13.20 21.40 4.63
C TYR A 310 -13.47 22.54 3.64
N SER A 311 -12.41 23.27 3.28
CA SER A 311 -12.43 24.29 2.25
C SER A 311 -11.10 24.26 1.48
N ARG A 312 -11.16 24.19 0.16
CA ARG A 312 -9.97 24.25 -0.70
C ARG A 312 -9.20 25.55 -0.51
N LEU A 313 -9.92 26.67 -0.33
CA LEU A 313 -9.34 27.98 -0.10
C LEU A 313 -8.62 28.05 1.25
N LEU A 314 -9.28 27.63 2.33
CA LEU A 314 -8.69 27.62 3.68
C LEU A 314 -7.47 26.70 3.74
N LYS A 315 -7.49 25.55 3.04
CA LYS A 315 -6.34 24.66 2.94
C LYS A 315 -5.15 25.31 2.24
N ARG A 316 -5.39 26.08 1.16
CA ARG A 316 -4.32 26.84 0.47
C ARG A 316 -3.75 27.93 1.37
N LEU A 317 -4.58 28.68 2.03
CA LEU A 317 -4.18 29.75 2.98
C LEU A 317 -3.39 29.19 4.16
N ALA A 318 -3.83 28.08 4.74
CA ALA A 318 -3.11 27.40 5.82
C ALA A 318 -1.72 26.91 5.39
N LYS A 319 -1.59 26.42 4.18
CA LYS A 319 -0.29 26.01 3.61
C LYS A 319 0.66 27.21 3.43
N VAL A 320 0.16 28.32 2.88
CA VAL A 320 0.92 29.55 2.69
C VAL A 320 1.39 30.13 4.03
N ARG A 321 0.57 30.05 5.09
CA ARG A 321 0.92 30.52 6.44
C ARG A 321 1.77 29.54 7.27
N GLY A 322 2.26 28.46 6.68
CA GLY A 322 3.05 27.46 7.39
C GLY A 322 2.28 26.60 8.41
N LEU A 323 0.95 26.78 8.53
CA LEU A 323 0.09 26.03 9.46
C LEU A 323 -0.05 24.54 9.09
N LEU A 324 0.39 24.15 7.90
CA LEU A 324 0.43 22.80 7.38
C LEU A 324 1.88 22.42 7.03
N ALA A 325 2.83 22.80 7.84
CA ALA A 325 4.22 22.36 7.68
C ALA A 325 4.26 20.81 7.65
N PRO A 326 5.06 20.21 6.77
CA PRO A 326 5.27 18.77 6.81
C PRO A 326 5.88 18.41 8.16
N ALA A 327 5.29 17.43 8.84
CA ALA A 327 5.94 16.84 10.01
C ALA A 327 7.31 16.31 9.59
N ARG A 328 8.32 16.45 10.46
CA ARG A 328 9.58 15.74 10.27
C ARG A 328 9.25 14.25 10.28
N VAL A 329 9.60 13.55 9.21
CA VAL A 329 9.45 12.10 9.11
C VAL A 329 10.71 11.51 9.69
N ALA A 330 10.57 10.76 10.78
CA ALA A 330 11.66 9.94 11.29
C ALA A 330 11.90 8.75 10.36
N GLU A 331 13.13 8.27 10.30
CA GLU A 331 13.41 7.01 9.62
C GLU A 331 12.68 5.87 10.34
N PRO A 332 11.96 5.01 9.61
CA PRO A 332 11.21 3.94 10.21
C PRO A 332 12.16 2.83 10.68
N HIS A 333 11.96 2.35 11.91
CA HIS A 333 12.60 1.15 12.42
C HIS A 333 11.73 -0.05 12.07
N LEU A 334 12.02 -0.69 10.94
CA LEU A 334 11.23 -1.80 10.42
C LEU A 334 12.04 -3.10 10.43
N GLU A 335 11.38 -4.18 10.88
CA GLU A 335 11.92 -5.52 10.85
C GLU A 335 11.06 -6.42 9.95
N MET A 336 11.72 -7.25 9.15
CA MET A 336 11.03 -8.20 8.27
C MET A 336 11.04 -9.59 8.90
N ARG A 337 9.85 -10.17 9.05
CA ARG A 337 9.65 -11.55 9.47
C ARG A 337 9.40 -12.43 8.25
N LEU A 338 10.19 -13.48 8.07
CA LEU A 338 10.02 -14.51 7.03
C LEU A 338 9.29 -15.72 7.59
N PHE A 339 8.50 -16.40 6.75
CA PHE A 339 7.72 -17.56 7.13
C PHE A 339 8.08 -18.79 6.30
N GLY A 340 8.10 -19.97 6.96
CA GLY A 340 8.44 -21.22 6.30
C GLY A 340 9.88 -21.22 5.79
N ARG A 341 10.86 -20.86 6.62
CA ARG A 341 12.27 -21.03 6.25
C ARG A 341 12.59 -22.51 6.12
N SER A 342 13.29 -22.88 5.06
CA SER A 342 14.01 -24.16 5.00
C SER A 342 15.16 -24.09 6.03
N GLU A 343 15.25 -25.06 6.90
CA GLU A 343 16.39 -25.25 7.82
C GLU A 343 17.67 -25.56 7.05
#